data_89a3ecfdf1150ec977e6b4a4f1cefbee
#
_entry.id   89a3ecfdf1150ec977e6b4a4f1cefbee
#
_cell.length_a   1.000
_cell.length_b   1.000
_cell.length_c   1.000
_cell.angle_alpha   90.00
_cell.angle_beta   90.00
_cell.angle_gamma   90.00
#
_symmetry.space_group_name_H-M   'P 1'
#
loop_
_entity.id
_entity.type
_entity.pdbx_description
1 polymer ?
#
loop_
_entity_poly.entity_id
_entity_poly.type
_entity_poly.pdbx_seq_one_letter_code
_entity_poly.pdbx_strand_id
1 'polypeptide(L)'
;MAQKIESSLKNMVISLFVIALFSGLSLGFVQQITKEPIAQSHLQKQIDAISAVVPAFNNNPLETCEKVAVDDDSLAVYTAQNGDEIVGYAILSSTNSGFGGNVQVMVGFNPDGTIYNTSVVTHQETPGLGDQMTTEKFRSQFIGFDCKMKKAIVKKDGGDVDALTAATISSRAFCTTIRKAYKAFSIVTDNKSGIDADTGATKHN
;
A
#
# COMPACT_ATOMS: atom_id res chain seq x y z
N MET A 1 54.01 -14.53 20.85
CA MET A 1 53.84 -13.71 22.07
C MET A 1 52.89 -12.59 21.74
N ALA A 2 51.69 -12.62 22.29
CA ALA A 2 50.72 -11.51 22.10
C ALA A 2 51.11 -10.36 23.05
N GLN A 3 51.49 -9.22 22.53
CA GLN A 3 51.71 -8.04 23.33
C GLN A 3 50.42 -7.63 24.00
N LYS A 4 50.40 -7.64 25.32
CA LYS A 4 49.30 -7.16 26.14
C LYS A 4 49.23 -5.65 25.99
N ILE A 5 48.24 -5.17 25.24
CA ILE A 5 47.99 -3.74 25.05
C ILE A 5 47.55 -3.20 26.41
N GLU A 6 48.36 -2.33 27.01
CA GLU A 6 47.99 -1.69 28.27
C GLU A 6 46.75 -0.84 28.08
N SER A 7 45.82 -0.97 29.02
CA SER A 7 44.52 -0.25 29.04
C SER A 7 44.75 1.21 29.44
N SER A 8 45.42 1.98 28.57
CA SER A 8 45.50 3.44 28.69
C SER A 8 44.20 4.03 28.13
N LEU A 9 43.67 5.06 28.77
CA LEU A 9 42.47 5.82 28.35
C LEU A 9 42.56 6.20 26.86
N LYS A 10 43.78 6.56 26.40
CA LYS A 10 44.07 6.87 25.00
C LYS A 10 43.84 5.67 24.05
N ASN A 11 44.26 4.48 24.44
CA ASN A 11 44.09 3.26 23.64
C ASN A 11 42.60 2.84 23.60
N MET A 12 41.84 3.04 24.68
CA MET A 12 40.40 2.77 24.72
C MET A 12 39.65 3.71 23.76
N VAL A 13 39.95 5.01 23.76
CA VAL A 13 39.30 5.98 22.87
C VAL A 13 39.62 5.65 21.41
N ILE A 14 40.90 5.35 21.11
CA ILE A 14 41.34 5.00 19.73
C ILE A 14 40.60 3.72 19.27
N SER A 15 40.53 2.68 20.11
CA SER A 15 39.84 1.42 19.76
C SER A 15 38.37 1.67 19.47
N LEU A 16 37.69 2.45 20.33
CA LEU A 16 36.29 2.78 20.15
C LEU A 16 36.05 3.55 18.85
N PHE A 17 36.93 4.52 18.56
CA PHE A 17 36.86 5.33 17.34
C PHE A 17 37.07 4.46 16.08
N VAL A 18 38.04 3.55 16.08
CA VAL A 18 38.29 2.64 14.96
C VAL A 18 37.12 1.70 14.71
N ILE A 19 36.56 1.13 15.78
CA ILE A 19 35.38 0.25 15.67
C ILE A 19 34.18 1.04 15.12
N ALA A 20 33.89 2.22 15.65
CA ALA A 20 32.80 3.06 15.21
C ALA A 20 32.96 3.48 13.73
N LEU A 21 34.18 3.87 13.34
CA LEU A 21 34.50 4.26 11.98
C LEU A 21 34.30 3.07 11.00
N PHE A 22 34.81 1.90 11.35
CA PHE A 22 34.72 0.71 10.51
C PHE A 22 33.26 0.23 10.39
N SER A 23 32.53 0.24 11.50
CA SER A 23 31.10 -0.12 11.50
C SER A 23 30.26 0.87 10.67
N GLY A 24 30.52 2.18 10.81
CA GLY A 24 29.82 3.21 10.04
C GLY A 24 30.09 3.12 8.55
N LEU A 25 31.37 2.92 8.15
CA LEU A 25 31.75 2.73 6.75
C LEU A 25 31.12 1.47 6.16
N SER A 26 31.17 0.35 6.89
CA SER A 26 30.57 -0.92 6.44
C SER A 26 29.06 -0.79 6.23
N LEU A 27 28.36 -0.15 7.17
CA LEU A 27 26.92 0.05 7.09
C LEU A 27 26.57 0.98 5.92
N GLY A 28 27.28 2.08 5.74
CA GLY A 28 27.08 3.02 4.62
C GLY A 28 27.32 2.35 3.26
N PHE A 29 28.37 1.53 3.16
CA PHE A 29 28.66 0.79 1.94
C PHE A 29 27.58 -0.22 1.56
N VAL A 30 27.11 -1.02 2.55
CA VAL A 30 26.01 -1.96 2.36
C VAL A 30 24.74 -1.22 1.94
N GLN A 31 24.41 -0.11 2.61
CA GLN A 31 23.23 0.70 2.27
C GLN A 31 23.28 1.21 0.82
N GLN A 32 24.46 1.64 0.35
CA GLN A 32 24.61 2.17 -1.00
C GLN A 32 24.41 1.10 -2.08
N ILE A 33 24.91 -0.13 -1.85
CA ILE A 33 24.73 -1.26 -2.79
C ILE A 33 23.28 -1.79 -2.78
N THR A 34 22.63 -1.78 -1.61
CA THR A 34 21.28 -2.37 -1.48
C THR A 34 20.14 -1.41 -1.82
N LYS A 35 20.40 -0.10 -1.92
CA LYS A 35 19.38 0.92 -2.19
C LYS A 35 18.66 0.69 -3.53
N GLU A 36 19.40 0.40 -4.57
CA GLU A 36 18.87 0.20 -5.93
C GLU A 36 18.04 -1.08 -6.08
N PRO A 37 18.53 -2.27 -5.67
CA PRO A 37 17.72 -3.48 -5.70
C PRO A 37 16.48 -3.43 -4.79
N ILE A 38 16.54 -2.71 -3.67
CA ILE A 38 15.36 -2.49 -2.81
C ILE A 38 14.31 -1.66 -3.56
N ALA A 39 14.71 -0.56 -4.21
CA ALA A 39 13.79 0.28 -4.98
C ALA A 39 13.13 -0.49 -6.14
N GLN A 40 13.90 -1.30 -6.86
CA GLN A 40 13.37 -2.17 -7.93
C GLN A 40 12.39 -3.22 -7.39
N SER A 41 12.71 -3.84 -6.25
CA SER A 41 11.82 -4.80 -5.59
C SER A 41 10.50 -4.17 -5.15
N HIS A 42 10.53 -2.93 -4.66
CA HIS A 42 9.31 -2.20 -4.30
C HIS A 42 8.44 -1.89 -5.53
N LEU A 43 9.06 -1.46 -6.62
CA LEU A 43 8.35 -1.18 -7.87
C LEU A 43 7.71 -2.45 -8.44
N GLN A 44 8.45 -3.57 -8.46
CA GLN A 44 7.92 -4.85 -8.93
C GLN A 44 6.72 -5.32 -8.07
N LYS A 45 6.83 -5.21 -6.75
CA LYS A 45 5.70 -5.53 -5.85
C LYS A 45 4.46 -4.67 -6.11
N GLN A 46 4.63 -3.41 -6.47
CA GLN A 46 3.50 -2.55 -6.84
C GLN A 46 2.86 -3.00 -8.15
N ILE A 47 3.65 -3.32 -9.18
CA ILE A 47 3.15 -3.83 -10.46
C ILE A 47 2.40 -5.16 -10.26
N ASP A 48 2.99 -6.09 -9.50
CA ASP A 48 2.37 -7.36 -9.19
C ASP A 48 1.06 -7.17 -8.40
N ALA A 49 1.06 -6.23 -7.43
CA ALA A 49 -0.13 -5.90 -6.67
C ALA A 49 -1.23 -5.28 -7.53
N ILE A 50 -0.90 -4.38 -8.48
CA ILE A 50 -1.86 -3.82 -9.43
C ILE A 50 -2.47 -4.95 -10.27
N SER A 51 -1.63 -5.80 -10.86
CA SER A 51 -2.09 -6.91 -11.71
C SER A 51 -2.96 -7.93 -10.96
N ALA A 52 -2.75 -8.07 -9.65
CA ALA A 52 -3.54 -8.97 -8.81
C ALA A 52 -4.91 -8.42 -8.42
N VAL A 53 -5.12 -7.09 -8.50
CA VAL A 53 -6.33 -6.45 -7.95
C VAL A 53 -7.25 -5.84 -9.01
N VAL A 54 -6.88 -5.86 -10.29
CA VAL A 54 -7.72 -5.38 -11.40
C VAL A 54 -7.86 -6.46 -12.47
N PRO A 55 -8.92 -6.42 -13.32
CA PRO A 55 -9.03 -7.28 -14.48
C PRO A 55 -7.83 -7.11 -15.44
N ALA A 56 -7.68 -8.04 -16.41
CA ALA A 56 -6.62 -7.97 -17.39
C ALA A 56 -6.65 -6.63 -18.16
N PHE A 57 -5.49 -5.98 -18.23
CA PHE A 57 -5.28 -4.68 -18.87
C PHE A 57 -4.07 -4.74 -19.82
N ASN A 58 -3.98 -3.78 -20.73
CA ASN A 58 -2.89 -3.73 -21.73
C ASN A 58 -2.11 -2.39 -21.71
N ASN A 59 -2.52 -1.43 -20.90
CA ASN A 59 -1.78 -0.18 -20.70
C ASN A 59 -0.66 -0.34 -19.65
N ASN A 60 0.20 0.70 -19.51
CA ASN A 60 1.14 0.80 -18.40
C ASN A 60 0.50 1.63 -17.27
N PRO A 61 -0.02 1.00 -16.20
CA PRO A 61 -0.73 1.73 -15.16
C PRO A 61 0.16 2.67 -14.34
N LEU A 62 1.50 2.49 -14.38
CA LEU A 62 2.43 3.40 -13.72
C LEU A 62 2.51 4.78 -14.40
N GLU A 63 2.28 4.84 -15.71
CA GLU A 63 2.22 6.09 -16.47
C GLU A 63 0.91 6.86 -16.24
N THR A 64 -0.15 6.14 -15.87
CA THR A 64 -1.47 6.70 -15.54
C THR A 64 -1.64 6.96 -14.04
N CYS A 65 -0.54 6.99 -13.27
CA CYS A 65 -0.58 7.22 -11.84
C CYS A 65 -1.00 8.66 -11.53
N GLU A 66 -2.12 8.80 -10.86
CA GLU A 66 -2.66 10.06 -10.38
C GLU A 66 -2.62 10.10 -8.85
N LYS A 67 -2.21 11.22 -8.27
CA LYS A 67 -2.22 11.40 -6.81
C LYS A 67 -3.49 12.14 -6.39
N VAL A 68 -4.27 11.51 -5.55
CA VAL A 68 -5.54 12.03 -5.04
C VAL A 68 -5.41 12.31 -3.56
N ALA A 69 -5.71 13.55 -3.17
CA ALA A 69 -5.75 13.92 -1.75
C ALA A 69 -7.03 13.36 -1.10
N VAL A 70 -6.85 12.60 -0.01
CA VAL A 70 -7.94 12.04 0.79
C VAL A 70 -7.64 12.27 2.26
N ASP A 71 -8.49 13.07 2.90
CA ASP A 71 -8.26 13.54 4.27
C ASP A 71 -6.85 14.21 4.38
N ASP A 72 -5.97 13.76 5.26
CA ASP A 72 -4.59 14.26 5.41
C ASP A 72 -3.54 13.49 4.60
N ASP A 73 -3.98 12.50 3.78
CA ASP A 73 -3.10 11.62 2.99
C ASP A 73 -3.21 11.91 1.49
N SER A 74 -2.20 11.45 0.75
CA SER A 74 -2.22 11.45 -0.73
C SER A 74 -2.07 10.02 -1.23
N LEU A 75 -3.12 9.51 -1.89
CA LEU A 75 -3.18 8.15 -2.40
C LEU A 75 -2.83 8.10 -3.88
N ALA A 76 -2.08 7.08 -4.28
CA ALA A 76 -1.79 6.81 -5.68
C ALA A 76 -2.93 5.98 -6.29
N VAL A 77 -3.51 6.49 -7.37
CA VAL A 77 -4.57 5.85 -8.16
C VAL A 77 -4.00 5.48 -9.52
N TYR A 78 -4.12 4.23 -9.88
CA TYR A 78 -3.67 3.66 -11.15
C TYR A 78 -4.90 3.25 -11.96
N THR A 79 -5.02 3.79 -13.18
CA THR A 79 -6.12 3.42 -14.08
C THR A 79 -5.69 2.25 -14.97
N ALA A 80 -6.40 1.14 -14.88
CA ALA A 80 -6.20 -0.01 -15.75
C ALA A 80 -7.14 0.10 -16.97
N GLN A 81 -6.57 -0.03 -18.17
CA GLN A 81 -7.30 0.12 -19.44
C GLN A 81 -7.01 -1.07 -20.36
N ASN A 82 -7.98 -1.41 -21.17
CA ASN A 82 -7.83 -2.35 -22.29
C ASN A 82 -8.24 -1.62 -23.59
N GLY A 83 -7.24 -1.12 -24.32
CA GLY A 83 -7.48 -0.13 -25.37
C GLY A 83 -7.98 1.18 -24.78
N ASP A 84 -9.11 1.69 -25.23
CA ASP A 84 -9.73 2.92 -24.74
C ASP A 84 -10.72 2.70 -23.59
N GLU A 85 -10.98 1.43 -23.22
CA GLU A 85 -11.93 1.09 -22.16
C GLU A 85 -11.24 0.98 -20.79
N ILE A 86 -11.78 1.67 -19.79
CA ILE A 86 -11.32 1.54 -18.40
C ILE A 86 -11.90 0.25 -17.82
N VAL A 87 -11.02 -0.71 -17.48
CA VAL A 87 -11.41 -2.02 -16.92
C VAL A 87 -11.36 -2.02 -15.39
N GLY A 88 -10.70 -1.05 -14.76
CA GLY A 88 -10.65 -0.94 -13.32
C GLY A 88 -9.69 0.13 -12.82
N TYR A 89 -9.70 0.32 -11.51
CA TYR A 89 -8.82 1.25 -10.79
C TYR A 89 -8.10 0.51 -9.67
N ALA A 90 -6.78 0.60 -9.61
CA ALA A 90 -6.00 0.11 -8.48
C ALA A 90 -5.57 1.30 -7.62
N ILE A 91 -5.82 1.26 -6.33
CA ILE A 91 -5.55 2.36 -5.41
C ILE A 91 -4.67 1.87 -4.27
N LEU A 92 -3.49 2.49 -4.14
CA LEU A 92 -2.58 2.21 -3.05
C LEU A 92 -2.97 3.06 -1.83
N SER A 93 -3.51 2.41 -0.82
CA SER A 93 -3.94 3.04 0.43
C SER A 93 -3.09 2.57 1.60
N SER A 94 -2.84 3.46 2.57
CA SER A 94 -2.04 3.15 3.74
C SER A 94 -2.65 3.70 5.03
N THR A 95 -2.27 3.06 6.15
CA THR A 95 -2.61 3.55 7.49
C THR A 95 -1.53 3.14 8.48
N ASN A 96 -1.30 3.97 9.50
CA ASN A 96 -0.39 3.66 10.62
C ASN A 96 -1.14 3.08 11.84
N SER A 97 -2.42 2.76 11.69
CA SER A 97 -3.26 2.23 12.79
C SER A 97 -3.20 0.71 12.94
N GLY A 98 -2.29 0.03 12.24
CA GLY A 98 -2.00 -1.39 12.45
C GLY A 98 -1.39 -1.65 13.83
N PHE A 99 -1.45 -2.90 14.31
CA PHE A 99 -0.82 -3.28 15.58
C PHE A 99 0.70 -3.18 15.48
N GLY A 100 1.29 -3.61 14.38
CA GLY A 100 2.71 -3.46 14.06
C GLY A 100 3.08 -2.11 13.44
N GLY A 101 2.12 -1.21 13.25
CA GLY A 101 2.33 0.10 12.62
C GLY A 101 1.76 0.19 11.21
N ASN A 102 2.60 0.56 10.24
CA ASN A 102 2.13 0.82 8.87
C ASN A 102 1.60 -0.43 8.16
N VAL A 103 0.44 -0.29 7.56
CA VAL A 103 -0.20 -1.28 6.68
C VAL A 103 -0.52 -0.61 5.37
N GLN A 104 -0.03 -1.18 4.25
CA GLN A 104 -0.31 -0.72 2.90
C GLN A 104 -1.06 -1.79 2.12
N VAL A 105 -2.20 -1.41 1.54
CA VAL A 105 -3.07 -2.30 0.78
C VAL A 105 -3.34 -1.69 -0.59
N MET A 106 -3.16 -2.48 -1.63
CA MET A 106 -3.65 -2.18 -2.97
C MET A 106 -5.08 -2.67 -3.06
N VAL A 107 -5.99 -1.77 -3.39
CA VAL A 107 -7.43 -2.06 -3.53
C VAL A 107 -7.83 -1.85 -4.98
N GLY A 108 -8.32 -2.88 -5.63
CA GLY A 108 -8.83 -2.81 -6.99
C GLY A 108 -10.33 -2.65 -7.02
N PHE A 109 -10.79 -1.70 -7.81
CA PHE A 109 -12.21 -1.42 -8.04
C PHE A 109 -12.59 -1.68 -9.49
N ASN A 110 -13.75 -2.27 -9.69
CA ASN A 110 -14.42 -2.25 -10.98
C ASN A 110 -14.92 -0.82 -11.29
N PRO A 111 -15.22 -0.48 -12.55
CA PRO A 111 -15.77 0.83 -12.89
C PRO A 111 -17.08 1.18 -12.18
N ASP A 112 -17.86 0.19 -11.74
CA ASP A 112 -19.10 0.36 -10.97
C ASP A 112 -18.90 0.73 -9.49
N GLY A 113 -17.65 0.62 -8.99
CA GLY A 113 -17.26 0.90 -7.61
C GLY A 113 -17.27 -0.30 -6.67
N THR A 114 -17.56 -1.50 -7.18
CA THR A 114 -17.38 -2.73 -6.42
C THR A 114 -15.91 -3.11 -6.35
N ILE A 115 -15.48 -3.69 -5.23
CA ILE A 115 -14.10 -4.17 -5.08
C ILE A 115 -13.91 -5.42 -5.93
N TYR A 116 -12.96 -5.38 -6.87
CA TYR A 116 -12.57 -6.55 -7.65
C TYR A 116 -11.71 -7.50 -6.82
N ASN A 117 -10.64 -6.99 -6.21
CA ASN A 117 -9.76 -7.76 -5.32
C ASN A 117 -8.93 -6.80 -4.45
N THR A 118 -8.22 -7.38 -3.47
CA THR A 118 -7.29 -6.64 -2.60
C THR A 118 -5.97 -7.37 -2.47
N SER A 119 -4.86 -6.63 -2.32
CA SER A 119 -3.53 -7.19 -2.10
C SER A 119 -2.78 -6.38 -1.04
N VAL A 120 -2.22 -7.06 -0.05
CA VAL A 120 -1.38 -6.39 0.96
C VAL A 120 0.02 -6.22 0.40
N VAL A 121 0.46 -4.98 0.24
CA VAL A 121 1.78 -4.63 -0.33
C VAL A 121 2.86 -4.65 0.74
N THR A 122 2.55 -4.07 1.91
CA THR A 122 3.50 -4.00 3.03
C THR A 122 2.74 -3.99 4.36
N HIS A 123 3.28 -4.68 5.36
CA HIS A 123 2.83 -4.63 6.75
C HIS A 123 3.96 -4.98 7.71
N GLN A 124 3.78 -4.65 8.98
CA GLN A 124 4.67 -5.01 10.09
C GLN A 124 3.93 -5.77 11.19
N GLU A 125 2.85 -6.46 10.82
CA GLU A 125 1.99 -7.20 11.73
C GLU A 125 2.66 -8.49 12.23
N THR A 126 2.22 -8.94 13.39
CA THR A 126 2.75 -10.14 14.04
C THR A 126 2.42 -11.40 13.22
N PRO A 127 3.44 -12.24 12.87
CA PRO A 127 3.23 -13.51 12.19
C PRO A 127 2.24 -14.43 12.93
N GLY A 128 1.35 -15.08 12.19
CA GLY A 128 0.30 -15.96 12.72
C GLY A 128 -0.90 -15.25 13.33
N LEU A 129 -0.89 -13.90 13.40
CA LEU A 129 -1.99 -13.09 13.94
C LEU A 129 -2.44 -12.06 12.90
N GLY A 130 -1.90 -10.85 12.93
CA GLY A 130 -2.28 -9.76 12.05
C GLY A 130 -1.87 -9.97 10.58
N ASP A 131 -0.81 -10.73 10.33
CA ASP A 131 -0.38 -11.13 8.99
C ASP A 131 -1.42 -11.97 8.24
N GLN A 132 -2.35 -12.62 8.96
CA GLN A 132 -3.46 -13.36 8.34
C GLN A 132 -4.37 -12.49 7.48
N MET A 133 -4.28 -11.15 7.56
CA MET A 133 -4.96 -10.25 6.62
C MET A 133 -4.46 -10.41 5.18
N THR A 134 -3.28 -11.01 4.97
CA THR A 134 -2.74 -11.33 3.64
C THR A 134 -3.37 -12.57 3.02
N THR A 135 -4.01 -13.41 3.83
CA THR A 135 -4.58 -14.69 3.37
C THR A 135 -5.82 -14.49 2.52
N GLU A 136 -6.01 -15.37 1.55
CA GLU A 136 -7.21 -15.37 0.71
C GLU A 136 -8.49 -15.50 1.54
N LYS A 137 -8.47 -16.31 2.61
CA LYS A 137 -9.60 -16.48 3.53
C LYS A 137 -10.10 -15.15 4.09
N PHE A 138 -9.21 -14.23 4.46
CA PHE A 138 -9.62 -12.91 4.96
C PHE A 138 -9.98 -11.96 3.83
N ARG A 139 -9.20 -11.94 2.75
CA ARG A 139 -9.40 -11.01 1.63
C ARG A 139 -10.62 -11.31 0.79
N SER A 140 -11.03 -12.59 0.68
CA SER A 140 -12.17 -13.00 -0.13
C SER A 140 -13.49 -12.34 0.27
N GLN A 141 -13.67 -11.93 1.53
CA GLN A 141 -14.85 -11.19 1.98
C GLN A 141 -15.00 -9.81 1.31
N PHE A 142 -13.92 -9.27 0.73
CA PHE A 142 -13.95 -7.99 0.04
C PHE A 142 -14.22 -8.12 -1.47
N ILE A 143 -14.16 -9.32 -2.04
CA ILE A 143 -14.46 -9.53 -3.47
C ILE A 143 -15.96 -9.26 -3.71
N GLY A 144 -16.27 -8.36 -4.64
CA GLY A 144 -17.62 -7.90 -4.92
C GLY A 144 -18.24 -7.06 -3.78
N PHE A 145 -17.41 -6.56 -2.86
CA PHE A 145 -17.87 -5.69 -1.79
C PHE A 145 -18.22 -4.30 -2.35
N ASP A 146 -19.49 -3.94 -2.23
CA ASP A 146 -19.98 -2.61 -2.61
C ASP A 146 -19.92 -1.67 -1.41
N CYS A 147 -18.99 -0.70 -1.46
CA CYS A 147 -18.82 0.28 -0.40
C CYS A 147 -19.96 1.30 -0.28
N LYS A 148 -20.86 1.37 -1.27
CA LYS A 148 -22.09 2.19 -1.19
C LYS A 148 -23.13 1.52 -0.31
N MET A 149 -23.23 0.19 -0.38
CA MET A 149 -24.25 -0.60 0.30
C MET A 149 -23.76 -1.17 1.64
N LYS A 150 -22.48 -1.43 1.77
CA LYS A 150 -21.85 -2.09 2.91
C LYS A 150 -20.83 -1.19 3.61
N LYS A 151 -20.70 -1.37 4.92
CA LYS A 151 -19.73 -0.63 5.73
C LYS A 151 -18.45 -1.44 5.87
N ALA A 152 -17.35 -0.98 5.27
CA ALA A 152 -16.02 -1.53 5.47
C ALA A 152 -15.50 -1.22 6.87
N ILE A 153 -16.16 -1.78 7.88
CA ILE A 153 -15.89 -1.69 9.31
C ILE A 153 -16.07 -3.10 9.85
N VAL A 154 -15.34 -3.48 10.90
CA VAL A 154 -15.49 -4.81 11.50
C VAL A 154 -16.85 -4.95 12.20
N LYS A 155 -17.44 -6.14 12.19
CA LYS A 155 -18.76 -6.43 12.80
C LYS A 155 -18.86 -6.02 14.27
N LYS A 156 -17.75 -6.15 15.02
CA LYS A 156 -17.70 -5.68 16.43
C LYS A 156 -17.96 -4.19 16.59
N ASP A 157 -17.73 -3.39 15.56
CA ASP A 157 -17.91 -1.94 15.54
C ASP A 157 -19.14 -1.53 14.71
N GLY A 158 -20.02 -2.48 14.39
CA GLY A 158 -21.29 -2.23 13.67
C GLY A 158 -21.15 -2.18 12.14
N GLY A 159 -20.14 -2.81 11.57
CA GLY A 159 -19.93 -2.96 10.13
C GLY A 159 -20.21 -4.37 9.60
N ASP A 160 -19.74 -4.65 8.39
CA ASP A 160 -20.05 -5.88 7.64
C ASP A 160 -18.86 -6.84 7.50
N VAL A 161 -17.68 -6.47 8.06
CA VAL A 161 -16.43 -7.23 7.89
C VAL A 161 -16.17 -8.14 9.10
N ASP A 162 -15.87 -9.40 8.84
CA ASP A 162 -15.42 -10.34 9.87
C ASP A 162 -13.97 -10.06 10.27
N ALA A 163 -13.76 -9.80 11.56
CA ALA A 163 -12.40 -9.55 12.07
C ALA A 163 -11.62 -10.86 12.21
N LEU A 164 -10.31 -10.78 12.04
CA LEU A 164 -9.39 -11.85 12.37
C LEU A 164 -9.41 -12.14 13.88
N THR A 165 -9.42 -13.43 14.23
CA THR A 165 -9.34 -13.86 15.62
C THR A 165 -8.02 -13.38 16.23
N ALA A 166 -8.09 -12.77 17.41
CA ALA A 166 -6.96 -12.19 18.13
C ALA A 166 -6.20 -11.05 17.40
N ALA A 167 -6.69 -10.57 16.23
CA ALA A 167 -6.07 -9.49 15.45
C ALA A 167 -7.09 -8.44 14.99
N THR A 168 -7.97 -8.00 15.89
CA THR A 168 -9.01 -7.01 15.59
C THR A 168 -8.42 -5.65 15.19
N ILE A 169 -7.27 -5.25 15.77
CA ILE A 169 -6.59 -3.99 15.41
C ILE A 169 -6.15 -4.02 13.96
N SER A 170 -5.48 -5.10 13.52
CA SER A 170 -5.05 -5.30 12.13
C SER A 170 -6.23 -5.32 11.16
N SER A 171 -7.34 -5.96 11.56
CA SER A 171 -8.59 -5.96 10.76
C SER A 171 -9.19 -4.57 10.62
N ARG A 172 -9.17 -3.75 11.69
CA ARG A 172 -9.61 -2.34 11.65
C ARG A 172 -8.72 -1.50 10.74
N ALA A 173 -7.39 -1.71 10.82
CA ALA A 173 -6.44 -1.05 9.94
C ALA A 173 -6.73 -1.37 8.47
N PHE A 174 -6.92 -2.64 8.14
CA PHE A 174 -7.31 -3.06 6.80
C PHE A 174 -8.61 -2.40 6.32
N CYS A 175 -9.66 -2.38 7.16
CA CYS A 175 -10.91 -1.69 6.84
C CYS A 175 -10.71 -0.18 6.63
N THR A 176 -9.78 0.44 7.36
CA THR A 176 -9.45 1.86 7.17
C THR A 176 -8.81 2.11 5.81
N THR A 177 -7.89 1.24 5.34
CA THR A 177 -7.32 1.37 4.00
C THR A 177 -8.39 1.21 2.92
N ILE A 178 -9.35 0.29 3.06
CA ILE A 178 -10.48 0.13 2.14
C ILE A 178 -11.31 1.42 2.05
N ARG A 179 -11.68 2.01 3.19
CA ARG A 179 -12.50 3.24 3.19
C ARG A 179 -11.77 4.43 2.56
N LYS A 180 -10.46 4.59 2.85
CA LYS A 180 -9.65 5.64 2.21
C LYS A 180 -9.55 5.42 0.69
N ALA A 181 -9.30 4.19 0.26
CA ALA A 181 -9.24 3.84 -1.16
C ALA A 181 -10.57 4.14 -1.87
N TYR A 182 -11.70 3.79 -1.24
CA TYR A 182 -13.02 4.09 -1.81
C TYR A 182 -13.28 5.58 -1.93
N LYS A 183 -12.86 6.42 -0.97
CA LYS A 183 -12.94 7.89 -1.09
C LYS A 183 -12.13 8.38 -2.29
N ALA A 184 -10.90 7.89 -2.48
CA ALA A 184 -10.09 8.25 -3.64
C ALA A 184 -10.74 7.83 -4.96
N PHE A 185 -11.31 6.62 -5.02
CA PHE A 185 -12.07 6.12 -6.15
C PHE A 185 -13.22 7.07 -6.51
N SER A 186 -14.05 7.46 -5.53
CA SER A 186 -15.18 8.36 -5.74
C SER A 186 -14.73 9.72 -6.30
N ILE A 187 -13.65 10.30 -5.76
CA ILE A 187 -13.12 11.58 -6.25
C ILE A 187 -12.70 11.48 -7.72
N VAL A 188 -12.00 10.40 -8.10
CA VAL A 188 -11.52 10.24 -9.49
C VAL A 188 -12.68 10.03 -10.46
N THR A 189 -13.67 9.22 -10.08
CA THR A 189 -14.81 8.91 -10.95
C THR A 189 -15.75 10.11 -11.08
N ASP A 190 -15.99 10.87 -10.01
CA ASP A 190 -16.81 12.08 -10.05
C ASP A 190 -16.15 13.17 -10.90
N ASN A 191 -14.83 13.37 -10.79
CA ASN A 191 -14.08 14.31 -11.61
C ASN A 191 -14.12 13.93 -13.10
N LYS A 192 -13.98 12.65 -13.44
CA LYS A 192 -14.06 12.18 -14.84
C LYS A 192 -15.46 12.35 -15.41
N SER A 193 -16.50 12.03 -14.66
CA SER A 193 -17.90 12.23 -15.07
C SER A 193 -18.23 13.72 -15.33
N GLY A 194 -17.62 14.64 -14.58
CA GLY A 194 -17.77 16.09 -14.77
C GLY A 194 -17.09 16.60 -16.06
N ILE A 195 -15.96 16.03 -16.44
CA ILE A 195 -15.21 16.41 -17.66
C ILE A 195 -15.96 15.95 -18.92
N ASP A 196 -16.52 14.74 -18.90
CA ASP A 196 -17.28 14.18 -20.03
C ASP A 196 -18.60 14.94 -20.26
N ALA A 197 -19.21 15.48 -19.20
CA ALA A 197 -20.41 16.32 -19.30
C ALA A 197 -20.13 17.70 -19.92
N ASP A 198 -18.96 18.30 -19.68
CA ASP A 198 -18.58 19.60 -20.19
C ASP A 198 -18.10 19.55 -21.66
N THR A 199 -17.51 18.41 -22.09
CA THR A 199 -17.09 18.22 -23.49
C THR A 199 -18.24 17.87 -24.43
N GLY A 200 -19.40 17.48 -23.93
CA GLY A 200 -20.61 17.19 -24.71
C GLY A 200 -21.45 18.38 -25.12
N ALA A 201 -21.16 19.58 -24.57
CA ALA A 201 -22.02 20.77 -24.75
C ALA A 201 -21.60 21.72 -25.89
N THR A 202 -20.58 21.41 -26.70
CA THR A 202 -20.10 22.28 -27.78
C THR A 202 -20.18 21.62 -29.15
N LYS A 203 -21.38 21.18 -29.58
CA LYS A 203 -21.70 20.99 -31.01
C LYS A 203 -23.19 21.25 -31.21
N HIS A 204 -23.56 22.52 -31.36
CA HIS A 204 -24.63 23.00 -32.23
C HIS A 204 -24.67 24.53 -32.15
N ASN A 205 -23.96 25.20 -33.07
CA ASN A 205 -24.46 26.29 -33.88
C ASN A 205 -23.53 26.51 -35.06
#